data_3c7da0312f2ab2af1142a679f4cdd30a
#
_entry.id   3c7da0312f2ab2af1142a679f4cdd30a
#
_cell.length_a   1.000
_cell.length_b   1.000
_cell.length_c   1.000
_cell.angle_alpha   90.00
_cell.angle_beta   90.00
_cell.angle_gamma   90.00
#
_symmetry.space_group_name_H-M   'P 1'
#
loop_
_entity.id
_entity.type
_entity.pdbx_description
1 polymer ?
#
loop_
_entity_poly.entity_id
_entity_poly.type
_entity_poly.pdbx_seq_one_letter_code
_entity_poly.pdbx_strand_id
1 'polypeptide(L)'
;MHSLIMALRSLRREWQSGELAVLWLSLCVAVAALSGVGFLADRIGHAVQAQASEVLAADLRVESDMPIAPAESAEAQALGLLTAHLTRTLSAIFNGDANQLADVRAVSRGYPLRGHLTVADRAFAAGEPTSSIPAPGEAWPDSRLAAERGAGPGSELLVGSRSLRVTRILISRPDQSATFIEFSPALLINEADLAASGLIQPGSRVNYALLLAGRGSQLQAFRRWHALQAIAGERLADVAEASPQLADASRRATRFLALAGLVAVLLCAVAIAMSARSYVRRHLDVVALMKTLGASRALVLAISVWQLLILAAVA
;
A
#
# COMPACT_ATOMS: atom_id res chain seq x y z
N MET A 1 -13.52 -47.85 8.43
CA MET A 1 -12.75 -48.21 7.21
C MET A 1 -13.63 -48.75 6.06
N HIS A 2 -14.59 -49.64 6.32
CA HIS A 2 -15.44 -50.19 5.25
C HIS A 2 -16.27 -49.16 4.50
N SER A 3 -16.84 -48.15 5.19
CA SER A 3 -17.63 -47.08 4.56
C SER A 3 -16.83 -46.20 3.59
N LEU A 4 -15.56 -45.96 3.87
CA LEU A 4 -14.67 -45.13 3.05
C LEU A 4 -14.28 -45.86 1.75
N ILE A 5 -14.02 -47.18 1.82
CA ILE A 5 -13.71 -48.03 0.64
C ILE A 5 -14.93 -48.14 -0.26
N MET A 6 -16.13 -48.32 0.32
CA MET A 6 -17.37 -48.29 -0.43
C MET A 6 -17.65 -46.95 -1.07
N ALA A 7 -17.42 -45.85 -0.38
CA ALA A 7 -17.55 -44.50 -0.92
C ALA A 7 -16.63 -44.26 -2.12
N LEU A 8 -15.37 -44.72 -2.06
CA LEU A 8 -14.42 -44.61 -3.17
C LEU A 8 -14.81 -45.42 -4.40
N ARG A 9 -15.32 -46.64 -4.17
CA ARG A 9 -15.77 -47.52 -5.30
C ARG A 9 -17.05 -46.98 -5.97
N SER A 10 -18.01 -46.46 -5.20
CA SER A 10 -19.22 -45.84 -5.76
C SER A 10 -18.87 -44.51 -6.48
N LEU A 11 -17.96 -43.70 -5.93
CA LEU A 11 -17.49 -42.47 -6.56
C LEU A 11 -16.91 -42.72 -7.96
N ARG A 12 -16.08 -43.76 -8.12
CA ARG A 12 -15.49 -44.10 -9.42
C ARG A 12 -16.54 -44.55 -10.46
N ARG A 13 -17.59 -45.21 -10.01
CA ARG A 13 -18.68 -45.68 -10.89
C ARG A 13 -19.59 -44.51 -11.27
N GLU A 14 -19.90 -43.63 -10.34
CA GLU A 14 -20.75 -42.47 -10.53
C GLU A 14 -20.06 -41.34 -11.32
N TRP A 15 -18.72 -41.30 -11.30
CA TRP A 15 -17.95 -40.41 -12.15
C TRP A 15 -18.15 -40.69 -13.64
N GLN A 16 -18.30 -41.99 -13.99
CA GLN A 16 -18.53 -42.41 -15.37
C GLN A 16 -19.96 -42.08 -15.86
N SER A 17 -20.91 -41.91 -14.96
CA SER A 17 -22.28 -41.47 -15.30
C SER A 17 -22.43 -39.95 -15.53
N GLY A 18 -21.39 -39.16 -15.26
CA GLY A 18 -21.37 -37.72 -15.46
C GLY A 18 -22.11 -36.89 -14.36
N GLU A 19 -22.79 -37.53 -13.42
CA GLU A 19 -23.63 -36.84 -12.43
C GLU A 19 -22.81 -36.12 -11.37
N LEU A 20 -21.73 -36.75 -10.91
CA LEU A 20 -20.79 -36.14 -9.98
C LEU A 20 -19.96 -35.03 -10.62
N ALA A 21 -19.75 -35.11 -11.94
CA ALA A 21 -19.00 -34.09 -12.66
C ALA A 21 -19.67 -32.68 -12.59
N VAL A 22 -20.99 -32.64 -12.69
CA VAL A 22 -21.75 -31.37 -12.58
C VAL A 22 -21.63 -30.77 -11.16
N LEU A 23 -21.73 -31.62 -10.12
CA LEU A 23 -21.61 -31.18 -8.72
C LEU A 23 -20.17 -30.74 -8.43
N TRP A 24 -19.19 -31.47 -8.89
CA TRP A 24 -17.78 -31.10 -8.76
C TRP A 24 -17.44 -29.83 -9.53
N LEU A 25 -17.91 -29.68 -10.77
CA LEU A 25 -17.69 -28.50 -11.58
C LEU A 25 -18.31 -27.27 -10.92
N SER A 26 -19.52 -27.37 -10.38
CA SER A 26 -20.16 -26.25 -9.66
C SER A 26 -19.40 -25.86 -8.40
N LEU A 27 -18.83 -26.83 -7.67
CA LEU A 27 -18.00 -26.59 -6.51
C LEU A 27 -16.66 -25.93 -6.90
N CYS A 28 -16.00 -26.43 -7.96
CA CYS A 28 -14.78 -25.81 -8.49
C CYS A 28 -15.01 -24.36 -8.92
N VAL A 29 -16.10 -24.09 -9.63
CA VAL A 29 -16.46 -22.72 -10.04
C VAL A 29 -16.71 -21.84 -8.82
N ALA A 30 -17.36 -22.38 -7.78
CA ALA A 30 -17.60 -21.63 -6.54
C ALA A 30 -16.29 -21.26 -5.84
N VAL A 31 -15.40 -22.23 -5.67
CA VAL A 31 -14.09 -22.00 -5.03
C VAL A 31 -13.22 -21.07 -5.87
N ALA A 32 -13.19 -21.26 -7.18
CA ALA A 32 -12.43 -20.40 -8.09
C ALA A 32 -12.95 -18.95 -8.07
N ALA A 33 -14.27 -18.74 -8.08
CA ALA A 33 -14.86 -17.42 -8.01
C ALA A 33 -14.54 -16.72 -6.68
N LEU A 34 -14.68 -17.43 -5.56
CA LEU A 34 -14.39 -16.87 -4.23
C LEU A 34 -12.90 -16.55 -4.07
N SER A 35 -12.04 -17.48 -4.47
CA SER A 35 -10.58 -17.30 -4.39
C SER A 35 -10.12 -16.19 -5.34
N GLY A 36 -10.65 -16.12 -6.56
CA GLY A 36 -10.33 -15.10 -7.54
C GLY A 36 -10.68 -13.69 -7.07
N VAL A 37 -11.86 -13.50 -6.48
CA VAL A 37 -12.28 -12.20 -5.89
C VAL A 37 -11.39 -11.85 -4.70
N GLY A 38 -11.08 -12.81 -3.83
CA GLY A 38 -10.18 -12.59 -2.68
C GLY A 38 -8.77 -12.20 -3.13
N PHE A 39 -8.19 -12.91 -4.07
CA PHE A 39 -6.87 -12.60 -4.63
C PHE A 39 -6.81 -11.24 -5.32
N LEU A 40 -7.86 -10.88 -6.08
CA LEU A 40 -7.94 -9.59 -6.75
C LEU A 40 -8.04 -8.44 -5.74
N ALA A 41 -8.87 -8.59 -4.71
CA ALA A 41 -9.02 -7.60 -3.64
C ALA A 41 -7.69 -7.38 -2.88
N ASP A 42 -7.00 -8.45 -2.54
CA ASP A 42 -5.69 -8.40 -1.88
C ASP A 42 -4.64 -7.71 -2.76
N ARG A 43 -4.57 -8.07 -4.03
CA ARG A 43 -3.61 -7.50 -4.99
C ARG A 43 -3.86 -6.01 -5.24
N ILE A 44 -5.12 -5.59 -5.32
CA ILE A 44 -5.49 -4.16 -5.42
C ILE A 44 -5.09 -3.44 -4.13
N GLY A 45 -5.36 -4.03 -2.96
CA GLY A 45 -4.97 -3.47 -1.67
C GLY A 45 -3.47 -3.21 -1.58
N HIS A 46 -2.65 -4.20 -1.94
CA HIS A 46 -1.19 -4.06 -1.95
C HIS A 46 -0.68 -3.02 -2.97
N ALA A 47 -1.27 -2.97 -4.17
CA ALA A 47 -0.88 -1.99 -5.18
C ALA A 47 -1.20 -0.55 -4.73
N VAL A 48 -2.38 -0.34 -4.15
CA VAL A 48 -2.79 0.97 -3.59
C VAL A 48 -1.89 1.36 -2.43
N GLN A 49 -1.55 0.42 -1.53
CA GLN A 49 -0.64 0.65 -0.42
C GLN A 49 0.75 1.07 -0.91
N ALA A 50 1.31 0.37 -1.91
CA ALA A 50 2.60 0.70 -2.49
C ALA A 50 2.61 2.09 -3.13
N GLN A 51 1.60 2.41 -3.94
CA GLN A 51 1.44 3.72 -4.56
C GLN A 51 1.34 4.85 -3.53
N ALA A 52 0.59 4.63 -2.47
CA ALA A 52 0.39 5.65 -1.44
C ALA A 52 1.62 5.80 -0.52
N SER A 53 2.39 4.73 -0.25
CA SER A 53 3.69 4.83 0.42
C SER A 53 4.69 5.65 -0.39
N GLU A 54 4.65 5.54 -1.71
CA GLU A 54 5.46 6.35 -2.62
C GLU A 54 5.09 7.82 -2.52
N VAL A 55 3.79 8.16 -2.52
CA VAL A 55 3.31 9.55 -2.35
C VAL A 55 3.70 10.15 -1.01
N LEU A 56 3.80 9.34 0.05
CA LEU A 56 4.29 9.80 1.37
C LEU A 56 5.82 9.90 1.44
N ALA A 57 6.55 9.31 0.52
CA ALA A 57 7.98 9.02 0.63
C ALA A 57 8.34 8.11 1.84
N ALA A 58 7.34 7.47 2.46
CA ALA A 58 7.45 6.68 3.69
C ALA A 58 6.24 5.74 3.85
N ASP A 59 6.26 4.83 4.82
CA ASP A 59 5.10 4.02 5.20
C ASP A 59 4.24 4.70 6.27
N LEU A 60 4.86 5.58 7.07
CA LEU A 60 4.23 6.38 8.10
C LEU A 60 5.00 7.69 8.27
N ARG A 61 4.31 8.77 8.61
CA ARG A 61 4.89 10.09 8.78
C ARG A 61 4.34 10.77 10.02
N VAL A 62 5.22 11.26 10.88
CA VAL A 62 4.86 12.19 11.95
C VAL A 62 5.04 13.59 11.41
N GLU A 63 4.04 14.43 11.48
CA GLU A 63 4.07 15.84 11.06
C GLU A 63 3.85 16.76 12.26
N SER A 64 4.61 17.84 12.33
CA SER A 64 4.51 18.83 13.39
C SER A 64 4.91 20.20 12.88
N ASP A 65 4.29 21.25 13.43
CA ASP A 65 4.73 22.64 13.23
C ASP A 65 5.86 23.05 14.21
N MET A 66 6.24 22.13 15.11
CA MET A 66 7.36 22.29 16.03
C MET A 66 8.42 21.20 15.76
N PRO A 67 9.68 21.42 16.11
CA PRO A 67 10.73 20.42 15.99
C PRO A 67 10.31 19.11 16.67
N ILE A 68 10.40 17.99 15.94
CA ILE A 68 10.05 16.67 16.45
C ILE A 68 11.06 16.25 17.51
N ALA A 69 10.59 15.69 18.61
CA ALA A 69 11.43 15.30 19.72
C ALA A 69 12.43 14.20 19.32
N PRO A 70 13.72 14.28 19.71
CA PRO A 70 14.71 13.23 19.40
C PRO A 70 14.30 11.85 19.90
N ALA A 71 13.48 11.78 20.96
CA ALA A 71 12.95 10.54 21.52
C ALA A 71 12.13 9.74 20.50
N GLU A 72 11.42 10.38 19.57
CA GLU A 72 10.63 9.70 18.53
C GLU A 72 11.54 8.99 17.52
N SER A 73 12.58 9.68 17.07
CA SER A 73 13.55 9.07 16.17
C SER A 73 14.30 7.90 16.87
N ALA A 74 14.62 8.05 18.16
CA ALA A 74 15.27 7.01 18.95
C ALA A 74 14.37 5.78 19.12
N GLU A 75 13.09 5.98 19.46
CA GLU A 75 12.13 4.88 19.60
C GLU A 75 11.89 4.18 18.26
N ALA A 76 11.72 4.95 17.17
CA ALA A 76 11.57 4.38 15.85
C ALA A 76 12.76 3.49 15.46
N GLN A 77 13.99 3.93 15.75
CA GLN A 77 15.20 3.16 15.51
C GLN A 77 15.30 1.93 16.43
N ALA A 78 14.90 2.04 17.69
CA ALA A 78 14.84 0.92 18.63
C ALA A 78 13.87 -0.17 18.17
N LEU A 79 12.76 0.21 17.53
CA LEU A 79 11.81 -0.69 16.89
C LEU A 79 12.31 -1.25 15.54
N GLY A 80 13.49 -0.84 15.08
CA GLY A 80 14.09 -1.30 13.82
C GLY A 80 13.46 -0.66 12.58
N LEU A 81 12.82 0.51 12.71
CA LEU A 81 12.32 1.30 11.60
C LEU A 81 13.45 2.10 10.94
N LEU A 82 13.39 2.25 9.63
CA LEU A 82 14.18 3.24 8.92
C LEU A 82 13.58 4.62 9.16
N THR A 83 14.42 5.62 9.38
CA THR A 83 14.01 6.99 9.68
C THR A 83 14.68 7.98 8.73
N ALA A 84 13.95 9.02 8.34
CA ALA A 84 14.50 10.20 7.67
C ALA A 84 13.73 11.44 8.12
N HIS A 85 14.41 12.59 8.13
CA HIS A 85 13.81 13.88 8.48
C HIS A 85 13.55 14.68 7.21
N LEU A 86 12.47 15.42 7.21
CA LEU A 86 12.12 16.41 6.20
C LEU A 86 11.61 17.65 6.90
N THR A 87 12.30 18.76 6.68
CA THR A 87 11.85 20.09 7.14
C THR A 87 11.46 20.93 5.94
N ARG A 88 10.26 21.50 5.97
CA ARG A 88 9.73 22.33 4.89
C ARG A 88 9.49 23.75 5.37
N THR A 89 9.89 24.72 4.57
CA THR A 89 9.60 26.13 4.82
C THR A 89 9.53 26.88 3.50
N LEU A 90 8.70 27.92 3.45
CA LEU A 90 8.66 28.84 2.31
C LEU A 90 9.68 29.93 2.52
N SER A 91 10.57 30.14 1.55
CA SER A 91 11.57 31.19 1.59
C SER A 91 11.81 31.83 0.22
N ALA A 92 12.25 33.08 0.21
CA ALA A 92 12.77 33.70 -0.99
C ALA A 92 14.17 33.16 -1.31
N ILE A 93 14.33 32.70 -2.53
CA ILE A 93 15.61 32.23 -3.09
C ILE A 93 16.12 33.28 -4.07
N PHE A 94 17.38 33.63 -3.96
CA PHE A 94 17.99 34.63 -4.80
C PHE A 94 19.02 34.01 -5.76
N ASN A 95 18.99 34.45 -7.01
CA ASN A 95 20.03 34.21 -8.01
C ASN A 95 20.44 35.59 -8.59
N GLY A 96 21.52 36.15 -8.11
CA GLY A 96 21.83 37.56 -8.35
C GLY A 96 20.75 38.49 -7.84
N ASP A 97 20.27 39.44 -8.66
CA ASP A 97 19.21 40.38 -8.32
C ASP A 97 17.78 39.80 -8.38
N ALA A 98 17.64 38.61 -8.93
CA ALA A 98 16.35 37.96 -9.09
C ALA A 98 15.99 37.13 -7.85
N ASN A 99 14.75 37.29 -7.34
CA ASN A 99 14.22 36.50 -6.23
C ASN A 99 12.96 35.73 -6.63
N GLN A 100 12.73 34.60 -5.96
CA GLN A 100 11.51 33.81 -6.08
C GLN A 100 11.19 33.09 -4.80
N LEU A 101 9.91 33.06 -4.46
CA LEU A 101 9.42 32.25 -3.34
C LEU A 101 9.45 30.77 -3.75
N ALA A 102 10.16 29.95 -2.96
CA ALA A 102 10.27 28.52 -3.17
C ALA A 102 9.95 27.74 -1.90
N ASP A 103 9.44 26.50 -2.09
CA ASP A 103 9.26 25.51 -1.02
C ASP A 103 10.63 24.86 -0.77
N VAL A 104 11.35 25.36 0.23
CA VAL A 104 12.65 24.81 0.64
C VAL A 104 12.41 23.55 1.46
N ARG A 105 13.01 22.46 1.02
CA ARG A 105 12.93 21.12 1.60
C ARG A 105 14.31 20.67 2.04
N ALA A 106 14.54 20.69 3.33
CA ALA A 106 15.76 20.17 3.92
C ALA A 106 15.54 18.72 4.32
N VAL A 107 16.38 17.83 3.78
CA VAL A 107 16.24 16.38 3.95
C VAL A 107 17.47 15.76 4.61
N SER A 108 17.25 14.79 5.47
CA SER A 108 18.32 14.00 6.06
C SER A 108 18.70 12.81 5.18
N ARG A 109 19.83 12.18 5.54
CA ARG A 109 20.28 10.94 4.91
C ARG A 109 19.18 9.88 4.98
N GLY A 110 18.99 9.15 3.87
CA GLY A 110 17.97 8.10 3.75
C GLY A 110 16.67 8.54 3.11
N TYR A 111 16.45 9.87 2.94
CA TYR A 111 15.32 10.36 2.16
C TYR A 111 15.50 10.09 0.64
N PRO A 112 14.43 9.67 -0.07
CA PRO A 112 13.15 9.21 0.42
C PRO A 112 13.21 7.74 0.90
N LEU A 113 12.43 7.37 1.92
CA LEU A 113 12.37 6.00 2.42
C LEU A 113 11.55 5.07 1.50
N ARG A 114 10.67 5.64 0.68
CA ARG A 114 9.89 4.97 -0.35
C ARG A 114 9.91 5.80 -1.63
N GLY A 115 9.87 5.12 -2.79
CA GLY A 115 10.06 5.78 -4.07
C GLY A 115 11.51 6.21 -4.32
N HIS A 116 11.71 7.08 -5.27
CA HIS A 116 13.02 7.60 -5.65
C HIS A 116 12.93 9.05 -6.15
N LEU A 117 14.01 9.78 -6.02
CA LEU A 117 14.17 11.07 -6.66
C LEU A 117 14.55 10.87 -8.12
N THR A 118 14.07 11.74 -9.00
CA THR A 118 14.51 11.78 -10.40
C THR A 118 15.22 13.10 -10.63
N VAL A 119 16.45 13.05 -11.13
CA VAL A 119 17.30 14.23 -11.34
C VAL A 119 17.85 14.26 -12.76
N ALA A 120 18.17 15.46 -13.25
CA ALA A 120 18.80 15.67 -14.54
C ALA A 120 19.79 16.84 -14.47
N ASP A 121 20.57 17.03 -15.53
CA ASP A 121 21.49 18.17 -15.67
C ASP A 121 20.82 19.41 -16.28
N ARG A 122 19.59 19.26 -16.80
CA ARG A 122 18.82 20.35 -17.41
C ARG A 122 17.35 20.28 -17.00
N ALA A 123 16.74 21.45 -16.89
CA ALA A 123 15.30 21.57 -16.61
C ALA A 123 14.45 20.87 -17.69
N PHE A 124 13.41 20.17 -17.27
CA PHE A 124 12.45 19.44 -18.13
C PHE A 124 13.09 18.35 -19.01
N ALA A 125 14.33 17.96 -18.76
CA ALA A 125 14.94 16.82 -19.44
C ALA A 125 14.43 15.48 -18.89
N ALA A 126 14.64 14.42 -19.65
CA ALA A 126 14.48 13.06 -19.12
C ALA A 126 15.47 12.88 -17.96
N GLY A 127 14.95 12.55 -16.77
CA GLY A 127 15.76 12.39 -15.58
C GLY A 127 16.15 10.95 -15.32
N GLU A 128 17.16 10.78 -14.48
CA GLU A 128 17.61 9.48 -13.98
C GLU A 128 17.17 9.30 -12.52
N PRO A 129 16.70 8.12 -12.14
CA PRO A 129 16.35 7.85 -10.75
C PRO A 129 17.61 7.81 -9.88
N THR A 130 17.52 8.40 -8.70
CA THR A 130 18.61 8.39 -7.72
C THR A 130 18.09 8.17 -6.31
N SER A 131 18.89 7.50 -5.48
CA SER A 131 18.70 7.39 -4.04
C SER A 131 19.56 8.39 -3.25
N SER A 132 20.37 9.19 -3.93
CA SER A 132 21.20 10.22 -3.31
C SER A 132 20.37 11.46 -3.01
N ILE A 133 20.84 12.26 -2.06
CA ILE A 133 20.32 13.59 -1.71
C ILE A 133 21.42 14.62 -1.96
N PRO A 134 21.12 15.94 -2.01
CA PRO A 134 22.16 16.98 -2.07
C PRO A 134 23.18 16.80 -0.94
N ALA A 135 24.46 16.92 -1.24
CA ALA A 135 25.49 16.99 -0.22
C ALA A 135 25.41 18.32 0.54
N PRO A 136 25.97 18.44 1.75
CA PRO A 136 26.07 19.75 2.42
C PRO A 136 26.75 20.79 1.53
N GLY A 137 26.11 21.96 1.40
CA GLY A 137 26.54 23.02 0.48
C GLY A 137 25.98 22.91 -0.94
N GLU A 138 25.17 21.88 -1.23
CA GLU A 138 24.54 21.70 -2.52
C GLU A 138 23.03 21.94 -2.46
N ALA A 139 22.44 22.30 -3.59
CA ALA A 139 21.01 22.46 -3.76
C ALA A 139 20.53 21.89 -5.09
N TRP A 140 19.34 21.28 -5.09
CA TRP A 140 18.69 20.77 -6.30
C TRP A 140 17.37 21.50 -6.49
N PRO A 141 17.33 22.55 -7.33
CA PRO A 141 16.09 23.23 -7.70
C PRO A 141 15.22 22.33 -8.56
N ASP A 142 13.90 22.48 -8.48
CA ASP A 142 13.01 21.85 -9.44
C ASP A 142 13.15 22.50 -10.85
N SER A 143 12.56 21.86 -11.85
CA SER A 143 12.67 22.35 -13.24
C SER A 143 12.09 23.75 -13.44
N ARG A 144 11.08 24.16 -12.66
CA ARG A 144 10.49 25.49 -12.75
C ARG A 144 11.43 26.55 -12.17
N LEU A 145 11.96 26.32 -10.96
CA LEU A 145 12.91 27.23 -10.33
C LEU A 145 14.18 27.37 -11.18
N ALA A 146 14.68 26.26 -11.72
CA ALA A 146 15.84 26.24 -12.58
C ALA A 146 15.63 27.03 -13.87
N ALA A 147 14.49 26.85 -14.54
CA ALA A 147 14.19 27.53 -15.82
C ALA A 147 13.90 29.03 -15.61
N GLU A 148 13.10 29.40 -14.61
CA GLU A 148 12.69 30.78 -14.35
C GLU A 148 13.86 31.66 -13.88
N ARG A 149 14.87 31.07 -13.26
CA ARG A 149 16.02 31.77 -12.69
C ARG A 149 17.33 31.52 -13.41
N GLY A 150 17.34 30.71 -14.47
CA GLY A 150 18.57 30.33 -15.16
C GLY A 150 19.55 29.55 -14.26
N ALA A 151 19.01 28.89 -13.21
CA ALA A 151 19.80 28.21 -12.19
C ALA A 151 20.12 26.77 -12.64
N GLY A 152 21.08 26.62 -13.53
CA GLY A 152 21.60 25.33 -13.95
C GLY A 152 22.73 24.81 -13.05
N PRO A 153 23.22 23.57 -13.29
CA PRO A 153 24.37 23.03 -12.60
C PRO A 153 25.57 23.98 -12.69
N GLY A 154 26.21 24.25 -11.54
CA GLY A 154 27.29 25.20 -11.38
C GLY A 154 26.88 26.60 -10.92
N SER A 155 25.57 26.96 -10.97
CA SER A 155 25.05 28.20 -10.40
C SER A 155 25.07 28.20 -8.88
N GLU A 156 25.06 29.38 -8.29
CA GLU A 156 24.89 29.56 -6.84
C GLU A 156 23.54 30.19 -6.53
N LEU A 157 22.82 29.58 -5.59
CA LEU A 157 21.58 30.11 -5.06
C LEU A 157 21.76 30.56 -3.63
N LEU A 158 21.38 31.81 -3.34
CA LEU A 158 21.37 32.32 -1.98
C LEU A 158 20.07 31.89 -1.31
N VAL A 159 20.19 31.07 -0.27
CA VAL A 159 19.10 30.47 0.50
C VAL A 159 19.20 30.98 1.94
N GLY A 160 18.36 31.94 2.29
CA GLY A 160 18.52 32.68 3.55
C GLY A 160 19.87 33.44 3.57
N SER A 161 20.76 33.12 4.49
CA SER A 161 22.09 33.70 4.62
C SER A 161 23.21 32.88 3.98
N ARG A 162 22.90 31.75 3.34
CA ARG A 162 23.90 30.80 2.80
C ARG A 162 23.80 30.66 1.29
N SER A 163 24.96 30.73 0.60
CA SER A 163 25.05 30.35 -0.81
C SER A 163 25.22 28.85 -0.95
N LEU A 164 24.38 28.24 -1.78
CA LEU A 164 24.39 26.79 -2.08
C LEU A 164 24.62 26.60 -3.59
N ARG A 165 25.47 25.64 -3.94
CA ARG A 165 25.76 25.31 -5.34
C ARG A 165 24.74 24.38 -5.92
N VAL A 166 24.19 24.70 -7.07
CA VAL A 166 23.35 23.81 -7.85
C VAL A 166 24.22 22.75 -8.50
N THR A 167 23.97 21.48 -8.19
CA THR A 167 24.71 20.35 -8.77
C THR A 167 23.86 19.53 -9.72
N ARG A 168 22.56 19.43 -9.48
CA ARG A 168 21.57 18.75 -10.31
C ARG A 168 20.24 19.47 -10.27
N ILE A 169 19.34 19.13 -11.20
CA ILE A 169 17.97 19.64 -11.24
C ILE A 169 17.02 18.52 -10.87
N LEU A 170 16.13 18.79 -9.94
CA LEU A 170 15.10 17.87 -9.50
C LEU A 170 13.96 17.83 -10.53
N ILE A 171 13.72 16.67 -11.13
CA ILE A 171 12.65 16.47 -12.11
C ILE A 171 11.38 16.00 -11.42
N SER A 172 11.51 15.01 -10.52
CA SER A 172 10.38 14.52 -9.71
C SER A 172 10.84 14.00 -8.36
N ARG A 173 9.91 13.99 -7.42
CA ARG A 173 10.08 13.44 -6.07
C ARG A 173 8.85 12.64 -5.67
N PRO A 174 8.95 11.64 -4.78
CA PRO A 174 7.82 10.80 -4.41
C PRO A 174 6.71 11.58 -3.67
N ASP A 175 7.04 12.52 -2.80
CA ASP A 175 6.09 13.32 -2.03
C ASP A 175 5.45 14.48 -2.81
N GLN A 176 5.49 14.42 -4.11
CA GLN A 176 4.80 15.35 -5.00
C GLN A 176 3.37 14.86 -5.25
N SER A 177 2.40 15.62 -4.75
CA SER A 177 0.99 15.30 -4.99
C SER A 177 0.63 15.56 -6.45
N ALA A 178 0.08 14.55 -7.11
CA ALA A 178 -0.42 14.69 -8.49
C ALA A 178 -1.66 15.61 -8.59
N THR A 179 -2.30 15.90 -7.46
CA THR A 179 -3.59 16.63 -7.42
C THR A 179 -3.43 18.09 -7.04
N PHE A 180 -2.33 18.47 -6.38
CA PHE A 180 -2.06 19.86 -6.07
C PHE A 180 -1.00 20.40 -7.03
N ILE A 181 -1.40 21.37 -7.85
CA ILE A 181 -0.45 22.26 -8.49
C ILE A 181 0.27 22.95 -7.33
N GLU A 182 1.47 22.52 -7.02
CA GLU A 182 2.33 23.20 -6.07
C GLU A 182 2.60 24.60 -6.63
N PHE A 183 2.01 25.60 -6.01
CA PHE A 183 2.08 26.99 -6.46
C PHE A 183 3.51 27.52 -6.43
N SER A 184 4.32 27.02 -5.48
CA SER A 184 5.71 27.42 -5.34
C SER A 184 6.64 26.33 -5.88
N PRO A 185 7.66 26.71 -6.66
CA PRO A 185 8.70 25.79 -7.08
C PRO A 185 9.46 25.25 -5.86
N ALA A 186 10.03 24.05 -5.99
CA ALA A 186 10.71 23.38 -4.90
C ALA A 186 12.23 23.50 -5.00
N LEU A 187 12.87 23.60 -3.84
CA LEU A 187 14.31 23.51 -3.69
C LEU A 187 14.66 22.46 -2.65
N LEU A 188 15.38 21.42 -3.06
CA LEU A 188 15.87 20.37 -2.17
C LEU A 188 17.28 20.73 -1.69
N ILE A 189 17.49 20.70 -0.37
CA ILE A 189 18.78 20.96 0.27
C ILE A 189 19.09 19.90 1.33
N ASN A 190 20.32 19.85 1.79
CA ASN A 190 20.70 18.99 2.90
C ASN A 190 20.23 19.58 4.24
N GLU A 191 19.79 18.72 5.17
CA GLU A 191 19.40 19.13 6.53
C GLU A 191 20.53 19.86 7.28
N ALA A 192 21.78 19.47 7.04
CA ALA A 192 22.95 20.10 7.66
C ALA A 192 23.10 21.60 7.31
N ASP A 193 22.55 22.03 6.17
CA ASP A 193 22.59 23.44 5.73
C ASP A 193 21.51 24.30 6.38
N LEU A 194 20.48 23.70 6.96
CA LEU A 194 19.31 24.38 7.46
C LEU A 194 19.65 25.39 8.60
N ALA A 195 20.46 24.96 9.56
CA ALA A 195 20.86 25.83 10.67
C ALA A 195 21.71 27.02 10.19
N ALA A 196 22.64 26.77 9.26
CA ALA A 196 23.53 27.80 8.72
C ALA A 196 22.83 28.77 7.76
N SER A 197 21.70 28.38 7.17
CA SER A 197 20.93 29.24 6.25
C SER A 197 20.11 30.30 6.96
N GLY A 198 19.86 30.16 8.28
CA GLY A 198 19.03 31.10 9.03
C GLY A 198 17.56 31.16 8.56
N LEU A 199 17.10 30.14 7.85
CA LEU A 199 15.72 30.07 7.31
C LEU A 199 14.66 29.98 8.41
N ILE A 200 15.01 29.33 9.51
CA ILE A 200 14.11 29.13 10.64
C ILE A 200 14.33 30.24 11.63
N GLN A 201 13.35 31.12 11.72
CA GLN A 201 13.33 32.28 12.67
C GLN A 201 12.04 32.20 13.49
N PRO A 202 11.98 32.88 14.65
CA PRO A 202 10.73 33.02 15.39
C PRO A 202 9.63 33.61 14.50
N GLY A 203 8.51 32.86 14.37
CA GLY A 203 7.39 33.20 13.47
C GLY A 203 7.46 32.64 12.06
N SER A 204 8.53 31.94 11.67
CA SER A 204 8.56 31.20 10.40
C SER A 204 7.52 30.08 10.41
N ARG A 205 6.82 29.91 9.28
CA ARG A 205 5.99 28.71 9.06
C ARG A 205 6.89 27.57 8.62
N VAL A 206 7.14 26.67 9.54
CA VAL A 206 7.96 25.48 9.31
C VAL A 206 7.10 24.24 9.55
N ASN A 207 7.21 23.26 8.69
CA ASN A 207 6.63 21.95 8.89
C ASN A 207 7.76 20.94 9.02
N TYR A 208 7.79 20.25 10.15
CA TYR A 208 8.74 19.19 10.44
C TYR A 208 8.06 17.86 10.20
N ALA A 209 8.77 16.91 9.60
CA ALA A 209 8.28 15.58 9.39
C ALA A 209 9.35 14.54 9.70
N LEU A 210 8.98 13.53 10.47
CA LEU A 210 9.74 12.30 10.66
C LEU A 210 9.11 11.22 9.78
N LEU A 211 9.85 10.75 8.81
CA LEU A 211 9.47 9.69 7.90
C LEU A 211 9.90 8.36 8.49
N LEU A 212 9.03 7.37 8.41
CA LEU A 212 9.23 6.05 8.99
C LEU A 212 8.92 4.97 7.94
N ALA A 213 9.81 3.98 7.83
CA ALA A 213 9.55 2.85 6.95
C ALA A 213 9.99 1.54 7.61
N GLY A 214 9.18 0.48 7.45
CA GLY A 214 9.46 -0.84 8.02
C GLY A 214 8.31 -1.82 7.87
N ARG A 215 8.33 -2.87 8.65
CA ARG A 215 7.27 -3.89 8.64
C ARG A 215 6.02 -3.38 9.34
N GLY A 216 4.86 -3.85 8.92
CA GLY A 216 3.58 -3.44 9.51
C GLY A 216 3.49 -3.61 11.03
N SER A 217 4.11 -4.67 11.60
CA SER A 217 4.16 -4.89 13.06
C SER A 217 4.98 -3.83 13.79
N GLN A 218 6.10 -3.38 13.20
CA GLN A 218 6.95 -2.33 13.76
C GLN A 218 6.25 -0.97 13.72
N LEU A 219 5.59 -0.66 12.59
CA LEU A 219 4.81 0.56 12.44
C LEU A 219 3.63 0.60 13.43
N GLN A 220 2.95 -0.53 13.66
CA GLN A 220 1.90 -0.62 14.68
C GLN A 220 2.43 -0.44 16.09
N ALA A 221 3.63 -0.97 16.40
CA ALA A 221 4.26 -0.75 17.69
C ALA A 221 4.57 0.73 17.90
N PHE A 222 5.15 1.40 16.91
CA PHE A 222 5.42 2.83 16.95
C PHE A 222 4.14 3.65 17.13
N ARG A 223 3.06 3.35 16.39
CA ARG A 223 1.76 4.03 16.53
C ARG A 223 1.20 3.94 17.96
N ARG A 224 1.30 2.75 18.59
CA ARG A 224 0.84 2.55 19.97
C ARG A 224 1.66 3.38 20.95
N TRP A 225 2.98 3.37 20.78
CA TRP A 225 3.89 4.15 21.61
C TRP A 225 3.60 5.66 21.46
N HIS A 226 3.53 6.18 20.22
CA HIS A 226 3.24 7.58 19.93
C HIS A 226 1.88 8.02 20.50
N ALA A 227 0.85 7.19 20.39
CA ALA A 227 -0.47 7.48 20.94
C ALA A 227 -0.47 7.64 22.47
N LEU A 228 0.45 6.95 23.18
CA LEU A 228 0.61 7.07 24.63
C LEU A 228 1.31 8.37 25.04
N GLN A 229 2.11 8.97 24.16
CA GLN A 229 2.81 10.23 24.45
C GLN A 229 1.88 11.45 24.39
N ALA A 230 0.78 11.36 23.65
CA ALA A 230 -0.24 12.41 23.50
C ALA A 230 0.37 13.82 23.22
N ILE A 231 1.39 13.88 22.35
CA ILE A 231 2.12 15.12 22.06
C ILE A 231 1.22 16.07 21.30
N ALA A 232 0.95 17.22 21.88
CA ALA A 232 0.08 18.22 21.27
C ALA A 232 0.77 18.84 20.03
N GLY A 233 0.02 18.98 18.93
CA GLY A 233 0.52 19.58 17.69
C GLY A 233 1.19 18.60 16.71
N GLU A 234 1.35 17.34 17.09
CA GLU A 234 1.81 16.29 16.19
C GLU A 234 0.65 15.56 15.55
N ARG A 235 0.81 15.25 14.28
CA ARG A 235 -0.15 14.47 13.51
C ARG A 235 0.54 13.27 12.86
N LEU A 236 -0.02 12.11 13.08
CA LEU A 236 0.43 10.88 12.45
C LEU A 236 -0.28 10.73 11.09
N ALA A 237 0.41 11.05 10.01
CA ALA A 237 -0.11 10.88 8.66
C ALA A 237 0.18 9.47 8.16
N ASP A 238 -0.90 8.74 7.86
CA ASP A 238 -0.84 7.43 7.24
C ASP A 238 -0.97 7.54 5.71
N VAL A 239 -0.60 6.48 5.04
CA VAL A 239 -0.83 6.25 3.61
C VAL A 239 -2.29 6.54 3.21
N ALA A 240 -3.25 6.19 4.07
CA ALA A 240 -4.67 6.46 3.84
C ALA A 240 -5.05 7.95 3.94
N GLU A 241 -4.30 8.74 4.72
CA GLU A 241 -4.54 10.18 4.89
C GLU A 241 -3.80 11.02 3.84
N ALA A 242 -2.66 10.52 3.34
CA ALA A 242 -1.88 11.21 2.32
C ALA A 242 -2.61 11.35 0.97
N SER A 243 -3.53 10.45 0.68
CA SER A 243 -4.35 10.48 -0.54
C SER A 243 -5.79 10.06 -0.24
N PRO A 244 -6.62 10.93 0.35
CA PRO A 244 -8.01 10.62 0.70
C PRO A 244 -8.81 10.09 -0.48
N GLN A 245 -8.59 10.64 -1.69
CA GLN A 245 -9.26 10.22 -2.91
C GLN A 245 -8.90 8.79 -3.31
N LEU A 246 -7.62 8.40 -3.20
CA LEU A 246 -7.15 7.04 -3.45
C LEU A 246 -7.71 6.06 -2.39
N ALA A 247 -7.70 6.47 -1.13
CA ALA A 247 -8.24 5.67 -0.04
C ALA A 247 -9.77 5.47 -0.21
N ASP A 248 -10.50 6.51 -0.62
CA ASP A 248 -11.94 6.42 -0.89
C ASP A 248 -12.26 5.58 -2.12
N ALA A 249 -11.48 5.72 -3.19
CA ALA A 249 -11.62 4.89 -4.38
C ALA A 249 -11.34 3.41 -4.05
N SER A 250 -10.28 3.14 -3.30
CA SER A 250 -9.93 1.78 -2.84
C SER A 250 -11.01 1.19 -1.95
N ARG A 251 -11.54 1.96 -0.97
CA ARG A 251 -12.65 1.53 -0.12
C ARG A 251 -13.91 1.21 -0.92
N ARG A 252 -14.25 2.04 -1.91
CA ARG A 252 -15.39 1.78 -2.81
C ARG A 252 -15.16 0.53 -3.65
N ALA A 253 -13.99 0.36 -4.24
CA ALA A 253 -13.63 -0.82 -5.01
C ALA A 253 -13.72 -2.10 -4.15
N THR A 254 -13.15 -2.09 -2.94
CA THR A 254 -13.21 -3.23 -2.01
C THR A 254 -14.65 -3.58 -1.60
N ARG A 255 -15.50 -2.57 -1.33
CA ARG A 255 -16.92 -2.79 -1.02
C ARG A 255 -17.66 -3.38 -2.22
N PHE A 256 -17.39 -2.90 -3.43
CA PHE A 256 -18.00 -3.42 -4.65
C PHE A 256 -17.58 -4.88 -4.90
N LEU A 257 -16.30 -5.18 -4.74
CA LEU A 257 -15.77 -6.54 -4.86
C LEU A 257 -16.36 -7.49 -3.79
N ALA A 258 -16.53 -7.00 -2.54
CA ALA A 258 -17.14 -7.78 -1.47
C ALA A 258 -18.62 -8.09 -1.78
N LEU A 259 -19.37 -7.13 -2.32
CA LEU A 259 -20.76 -7.34 -2.75
C LEU A 259 -20.83 -8.31 -3.92
N ALA A 260 -19.98 -8.16 -4.92
CA ALA A 260 -19.88 -9.10 -6.05
C ALA A 260 -19.54 -10.53 -5.58
N GLY A 261 -18.60 -10.64 -4.63
CA GLY A 261 -18.25 -11.90 -3.98
C GLY A 261 -19.44 -12.52 -3.22
N LEU A 262 -20.21 -11.71 -2.49
CA LEU A 262 -21.41 -12.19 -1.79
C LEU A 262 -22.44 -12.75 -2.78
N VAL A 263 -22.71 -12.05 -3.88
CA VAL A 263 -23.62 -12.53 -4.93
C VAL A 263 -23.10 -13.82 -5.56
N ALA A 264 -21.81 -13.90 -5.85
CA ALA A 264 -21.20 -15.13 -6.38
C ALA A 264 -21.38 -16.31 -5.41
N VAL A 265 -21.13 -16.11 -4.11
CA VAL A 265 -21.35 -17.13 -3.07
C VAL A 265 -22.80 -17.59 -3.02
N LEU A 266 -23.77 -16.67 -3.07
CA LEU A 266 -25.19 -17.02 -3.09
C LEU A 266 -25.56 -17.83 -4.32
N LEU A 267 -25.11 -17.44 -5.50
CA LEU A 267 -25.34 -18.19 -6.74
C LEU A 267 -24.73 -19.60 -6.69
N CYS A 268 -23.52 -19.69 -6.16
CA CYS A 268 -22.85 -20.98 -5.96
C CYS A 268 -23.61 -21.86 -4.94
N ALA A 269 -24.09 -21.29 -3.85
CA ALA A 269 -24.89 -22.01 -2.85
C ALA A 269 -26.17 -22.58 -3.48
N VAL A 270 -26.87 -21.79 -4.30
CA VAL A 270 -28.06 -22.26 -5.04
C VAL A 270 -27.72 -23.36 -6.01
N ALA A 271 -26.62 -23.21 -6.78
CA ALA A 271 -26.17 -24.23 -7.72
C ALA A 271 -25.82 -25.57 -7.03
N ILE A 272 -25.10 -25.48 -5.90
CA ILE A 272 -24.78 -26.65 -5.07
C ILE A 272 -26.06 -27.31 -4.51
N ALA A 273 -26.99 -26.51 -3.98
CA ALA A 273 -28.27 -27.03 -3.45
C ALA A 273 -29.09 -27.71 -4.54
N MET A 274 -29.17 -27.15 -5.75
CA MET A 274 -29.89 -27.77 -6.86
C MET A 274 -29.21 -29.07 -7.34
N SER A 275 -27.88 -29.05 -7.43
CA SER A 275 -27.09 -30.24 -7.81
C SER A 275 -27.23 -31.35 -6.77
N ALA A 276 -27.14 -31.00 -5.48
CA ALA A 276 -27.34 -31.94 -4.39
C ALA A 276 -28.76 -32.53 -4.38
N ARG A 277 -29.78 -31.72 -4.62
CA ARG A 277 -31.17 -32.19 -4.73
C ARG A 277 -31.37 -33.13 -5.91
N SER A 278 -30.77 -32.84 -7.06
CA SER A 278 -30.78 -33.70 -8.23
C SER A 278 -30.11 -35.03 -7.94
N TYR A 279 -28.93 -35.01 -7.32
CA TYR A 279 -28.19 -36.19 -6.89
C TYR A 279 -29.00 -37.07 -5.96
N VAL A 280 -29.59 -36.50 -4.89
CA VAL A 280 -30.40 -37.28 -3.93
C VAL A 280 -31.60 -37.93 -4.61
N ARG A 281 -32.33 -37.22 -5.49
CA ARG A 281 -33.50 -37.80 -6.20
C ARG A 281 -33.14 -38.98 -7.04
N ARG A 282 -32.02 -38.99 -7.72
CA ARG A 282 -31.59 -40.08 -8.58
C ARG A 282 -31.03 -41.29 -7.80
N HIS A 283 -30.55 -41.07 -6.57
CA HIS A 283 -30.01 -42.11 -5.72
C HIS A 283 -31.06 -42.77 -4.79
N LEU A 284 -32.32 -42.34 -4.84
CA LEU A 284 -33.39 -42.90 -4.02
C LEU A 284 -33.58 -44.40 -4.25
N ASP A 285 -33.50 -44.86 -5.47
CA ASP A 285 -33.67 -46.28 -5.84
C ASP A 285 -32.51 -47.13 -5.29
N VAL A 286 -31.27 -46.62 -5.37
CA VAL A 286 -30.09 -47.30 -4.83
C VAL A 286 -30.15 -47.37 -3.31
N VAL A 287 -30.59 -46.28 -2.66
CA VAL A 287 -30.79 -46.24 -1.21
C VAL A 287 -31.91 -47.18 -0.79
N ALA A 288 -32.99 -47.26 -1.54
CA ALA A 288 -34.09 -48.22 -1.28
C ALA A 288 -33.58 -49.66 -1.37
N LEU A 289 -32.82 -49.98 -2.40
CA LEU A 289 -32.21 -51.31 -2.58
C LEU A 289 -31.25 -51.68 -1.44
N MET A 290 -30.40 -50.71 -1.00
CA MET A 290 -29.50 -50.94 0.14
C MET A 290 -30.29 -51.21 1.44
N LYS A 291 -31.40 -50.54 1.64
CA LYS A 291 -32.28 -50.74 2.82
C LYS A 291 -32.95 -52.08 2.78
N THR A 292 -33.40 -52.55 1.64
CA THR A 292 -34.00 -53.90 1.51
C THR A 292 -32.96 -55.02 1.77
N LEU A 293 -31.67 -54.73 1.49
CA LEU A 293 -30.56 -55.65 1.80
C LEU A 293 -30.06 -55.50 3.26
N GLY A 294 -30.75 -54.74 4.11
CA GLY A 294 -30.44 -54.64 5.54
C GLY A 294 -29.46 -53.53 5.97
N ALA A 295 -29.11 -52.58 5.07
CA ALA A 295 -28.22 -51.49 5.41
C ALA A 295 -28.87 -50.52 6.43
N SER A 296 -28.13 -50.18 7.49
CA SER A 296 -28.60 -49.23 8.49
C SER A 296 -28.61 -47.78 7.92
N ARG A 297 -29.51 -46.92 8.45
CA ARG A 297 -29.59 -45.50 8.07
C ARG A 297 -28.26 -44.79 8.30
N ALA A 298 -27.54 -45.13 9.38
CA ALA A 298 -26.25 -44.54 9.72
C ALA A 298 -25.17 -44.89 8.67
N LEU A 299 -25.18 -46.11 8.12
CA LEU A 299 -24.24 -46.53 7.09
C LEU A 299 -24.47 -45.77 5.78
N VAL A 300 -25.73 -45.62 5.35
CA VAL A 300 -26.07 -44.89 4.11
C VAL A 300 -25.67 -43.42 4.21
N LEU A 301 -25.99 -42.78 5.35
CA LEU A 301 -25.58 -41.41 5.60
C LEU A 301 -24.05 -41.23 5.64
N ALA A 302 -23.35 -42.16 6.29
CA ALA A 302 -21.88 -42.12 6.35
C ALA A 302 -21.24 -42.22 4.96
N ILE A 303 -21.73 -43.07 4.09
CA ILE A 303 -21.25 -43.22 2.70
C ILE A 303 -21.46 -41.88 1.94
N SER A 304 -22.67 -41.31 2.00
CA SER A 304 -22.99 -40.06 1.29
C SER A 304 -22.16 -38.88 1.81
N VAL A 305 -21.96 -38.77 3.13
CA VAL A 305 -21.11 -37.72 3.72
C VAL A 305 -19.65 -37.87 3.28
N TRP A 306 -19.10 -39.08 3.29
CA TRP A 306 -17.75 -39.34 2.80
C TRP A 306 -17.58 -39.03 1.31
N GLN A 307 -18.58 -39.33 0.47
CA GLN A 307 -18.56 -38.94 -0.94
C GLN A 307 -18.49 -37.44 -1.13
N LEU A 308 -19.32 -36.66 -0.42
CA LEU A 308 -19.31 -35.20 -0.48
C LEU A 308 -18.01 -34.58 0.06
N LEU A 309 -17.45 -35.16 1.14
CA LEU A 309 -16.19 -34.71 1.70
C LEU A 309 -15.00 -34.94 0.75
N ILE A 310 -14.97 -36.10 0.08
CA ILE A 310 -13.92 -36.41 -0.93
C ILE A 310 -14.04 -35.44 -2.12
N LEU A 311 -15.27 -35.21 -2.61
CA LEU A 311 -15.51 -34.26 -3.69
C LEU A 311 -15.07 -32.82 -3.31
N ALA A 312 -15.38 -32.38 -2.09
CA ALA A 312 -14.99 -31.08 -1.60
C ALA A 312 -13.46 -30.96 -1.40
N ALA A 313 -12.77 -32.04 -1.06
CA ALA A 313 -11.31 -32.04 -0.89
C ALA A 313 -10.55 -32.02 -2.23
N VAL A 314 -11.19 -32.44 -3.31
CA VAL A 314 -10.58 -32.48 -4.66
C VAL A 314 -10.98 -31.28 -5.52
N ALA A 315 -11.99 -30.49 -5.09
CA ALA A 315 -12.43 -29.26 -5.72
C ALA A 315 -11.61 -28.07 -5.23
#